data_0d6f617661ed1479fd14b0ff30da1921
#
_entry.id   0d6f617661ed1479fd14b0ff30da1921
#
_cell.length_a   1.000
_cell.length_b   1.000
_cell.length_c   1.000
_cell.angle_alpha   90.00
_cell.angle_beta   90.00
_cell.angle_gamma   90.00
#
_symmetry.space_group_name_H-M   'P 1'
#
loop_
_entity.id
_entity.type
_entity.pdbx_description
1 polymer ?
#
loop_
_entity_poly.entity_id
_entity_poly.type
_entity_poly.pdbx_seq_one_letter_code
_entity_poly.pdbx_strand_id
1 'polypeptide(L)'
;MRTYWNINNGLRTIDTWQSACWTQVTCPNDEDISFMIDKLNIPEYFIEDIRDKDERSRYEYEDGWVLIILRIPYVREVRSHTPHTTIPLGIIIKKDVCVTICNYETNMMIDFITYQQKRDVGFTDN
;
A
#
# COMPACT_ATOMS: atom_id res chain seq x y z
N MET A 1 -8.42 4.68 -5.02
CA MET A 1 -7.49 5.26 -6.01
C MET A 1 -6.28 4.37 -6.16
N ARG A 2 -5.94 4.01 -7.36
CA ARG A 2 -4.76 3.18 -7.64
C ARG A 2 -3.69 4.01 -8.32
N THR A 3 -2.47 3.81 -7.90
CA THR A 3 -1.30 4.40 -8.54
C THR A 3 -0.28 3.29 -8.75
N TYR A 4 0.28 3.22 -9.94
CA TYR A 4 1.31 2.24 -10.27
C TYR A 4 2.66 2.92 -10.28
N TRP A 5 3.62 2.31 -9.61
CA TRP A 5 4.96 2.87 -9.47
C TRP A 5 6.00 1.92 -10.03
N ASN A 6 6.86 2.44 -10.88
CA ASN A 6 8.07 1.73 -11.28
C ASN A 6 9.13 1.97 -10.21
N ILE A 7 9.75 0.91 -9.73
CA ILE A 7 10.71 1.00 -8.64
C ILE A 7 12.15 0.70 -9.07
N ASN A 8 12.37 0.35 -10.33
CA ASN A 8 13.69 -0.09 -10.78
C ASN A 8 14.70 1.04 -10.98
N ASN A 9 14.26 2.19 -11.44
CA ASN A 9 15.12 3.33 -11.72
C ASN A 9 14.61 4.57 -11.02
N GLY A 10 14.45 4.47 -9.72
CA GLY A 10 13.80 5.51 -8.94
C GLY A 10 12.29 5.30 -8.92
N LEU A 11 11.62 6.02 -8.06
CA LEU A 11 10.19 5.86 -7.85
C LEU A 11 9.44 6.79 -8.81
N ARG A 12 8.86 6.22 -9.86
CA ARG A 12 8.13 6.97 -10.90
C ARG A 12 6.79 6.32 -11.18
N THR A 13 5.78 7.14 -11.42
CA THR A 13 4.47 6.62 -11.81
C THR A 13 4.47 6.08 -13.24
N ILE A 14 3.67 5.04 -13.46
CA ILE A 14 3.41 4.49 -14.78
C ILE A 14 1.91 4.39 -14.98
N ASP A 15 1.46 4.36 -16.23
CA ASP A 15 0.04 4.48 -16.54
C ASP A 15 -0.74 3.19 -16.34
N THR A 16 -0.10 2.05 -16.52
CA THR A 16 -0.76 0.76 -16.42
C THR A 16 0.06 -0.21 -15.58
N TRP A 17 -0.62 -1.21 -15.02
CA TRP A 17 0.06 -2.24 -14.25
C TRP A 17 1.07 -3.00 -15.10
N GLN A 18 2.22 -3.24 -14.52
CA GLN A 18 3.27 -4.07 -15.11
C GLN A 18 3.79 -5.02 -14.04
N SER A 19 4.34 -6.15 -14.50
CA SER A 19 4.98 -7.11 -13.61
C SER A 19 6.05 -6.42 -12.78
N ALA A 20 6.06 -6.70 -11.48
CA ALA A 20 7.03 -6.17 -10.52
C ALA A 20 6.89 -4.67 -10.22
N CYS A 21 5.84 -4.01 -10.69
CA CYS A 21 5.55 -2.64 -10.25
C CYS A 21 4.93 -2.66 -8.85
N TRP A 22 5.00 -1.53 -8.18
CA TRP A 22 4.28 -1.34 -6.92
C TRP A 22 2.91 -0.72 -7.21
N THR A 23 1.84 -1.41 -6.83
CA THR A 23 0.48 -0.90 -6.93
C THR A 23 0.08 -0.34 -5.57
N GLN A 24 -0.06 0.96 -5.52
CA GLN A 24 -0.50 1.67 -4.31
C GLN A 24 -2.01 1.89 -4.41
N VAL A 25 -2.74 1.38 -3.43
CA VAL A 25 -4.20 1.52 -3.38
C VAL A 25 -4.56 2.30 -2.12
N THR A 26 -5.21 3.44 -2.30
CA THR A 26 -5.66 4.28 -1.20
C THR A 26 -7.16 4.47 -1.33
N CYS A 27 -7.89 4.26 -0.24
CA CYS A 27 -9.35 4.39 -0.22
C CYS A 27 -9.99 3.68 -1.42
N PRO A 28 -9.81 2.35 -1.52
CA PRO A 28 -10.21 1.61 -2.72
C PRO A 28 -11.71 1.72 -3.01
N ASN A 29 -12.03 1.92 -4.29
CA ASN A 29 -13.39 1.84 -4.78
C ASN A 29 -13.66 0.44 -5.33
N ASP A 30 -14.87 0.21 -5.85
CA ASP A 30 -15.26 -1.11 -6.35
C ASP A 30 -14.38 -1.55 -7.53
N GLU A 31 -13.96 -0.63 -8.39
CA GLU A 31 -13.08 -0.96 -9.49
C GLU A 31 -11.71 -1.38 -9.01
N ASP A 32 -11.20 -0.71 -7.97
CA ASP A 32 -9.91 -1.08 -7.38
C ASP A 32 -9.96 -2.47 -6.78
N ILE A 33 -11.06 -2.78 -6.09
CA ILE A 33 -11.24 -4.10 -5.47
C ILE A 33 -11.36 -5.18 -6.53
N SER A 34 -12.14 -4.92 -7.58
CA SER A 34 -12.28 -5.88 -8.70
C SER A 34 -10.94 -6.12 -9.39
N PHE A 35 -10.15 -5.08 -9.59
CA PHE A 35 -8.83 -5.22 -10.20
C PHE A 35 -7.94 -6.15 -9.36
N MET A 36 -7.92 -5.95 -8.06
CA MET A 36 -7.08 -6.75 -7.18
C MET A 36 -7.53 -8.22 -7.15
N ILE A 37 -8.82 -8.47 -7.15
CA ILE A 37 -9.36 -9.84 -7.07
C ILE A 37 -9.30 -10.52 -8.43
N ASP A 38 -9.77 -9.85 -9.48
CA ASP A 38 -9.98 -10.49 -10.79
C ASP A 38 -8.72 -10.49 -11.66
N LYS A 39 -7.91 -9.44 -11.59
CA LYS A 39 -6.71 -9.33 -12.42
C LYS A 39 -5.46 -9.82 -11.71
N LEU A 40 -5.30 -9.49 -10.44
CA LEU A 40 -4.13 -9.88 -9.68
C LEU A 40 -4.33 -11.19 -8.92
N ASN A 41 -5.56 -11.67 -8.83
CA ASN A 41 -5.92 -12.91 -8.13
C ASN A 41 -5.60 -12.89 -6.64
N ILE A 42 -5.68 -11.72 -6.04
CA ILE A 42 -5.46 -11.58 -4.59
C ILE A 42 -6.63 -12.23 -3.85
N PRO A 43 -6.38 -13.05 -2.83
CA PRO A 43 -7.47 -13.63 -2.04
C PRO A 43 -8.35 -12.52 -1.45
N GLU A 44 -9.66 -12.66 -1.66
CA GLU A 44 -10.60 -11.62 -1.24
C GLU A 44 -10.52 -11.33 0.26
N TYR A 45 -10.30 -12.35 1.07
CA TYR A 45 -10.28 -12.15 2.51
C TYR A 45 -9.09 -11.32 2.97
N PHE A 46 -7.99 -11.24 2.20
CA PHE A 46 -6.89 -10.33 2.49
C PHE A 46 -7.39 -8.88 2.48
N ILE A 47 -8.16 -8.54 1.45
CA ILE A 47 -8.68 -7.19 1.28
C ILE A 47 -9.69 -6.86 2.37
N GLU A 48 -10.55 -7.81 2.71
CA GLU A 48 -11.52 -7.64 3.78
C GLU A 48 -10.87 -7.45 5.14
N ASP A 49 -9.82 -8.21 5.42
CA ASP A 49 -9.10 -8.08 6.69
C ASP A 49 -8.41 -6.73 6.81
N ILE A 50 -7.82 -6.22 5.73
CA ILE A 50 -7.20 -4.90 5.74
C ILE A 50 -8.24 -3.80 5.94
N ARG A 51 -9.46 -4.02 5.48
CA ARG A 51 -10.56 -3.07 5.64
C ARG A 51 -11.04 -2.96 7.09
N ASP A 52 -10.85 -4.00 7.88
CA ASP A 52 -11.27 -4.01 9.27
C ASP A 52 -10.33 -3.13 10.10
N LYS A 53 -10.83 -1.99 10.55
CA LYS A 53 -10.02 -1.02 11.31
C LYS A 53 -9.46 -1.59 12.61
N ASP A 54 -10.07 -2.66 13.12
CA ASP A 54 -9.64 -3.30 14.37
C ASP A 54 -8.72 -4.49 14.13
N GLU A 55 -8.36 -4.76 12.88
CA GLU A 55 -7.46 -5.86 12.57
C GLU A 55 -6.08 -5.62 13.15
N ARG A 56 -5.51 -6.67 13.73
CA ARG A 56 -4.20 -6.60 14.39
C ARG A 56 -3.08 -6.70 13.39
N SER A 57 -1.92 -6.16 13.75
CA SER A 57 -0.69 -6.40 12.99
C SER A 57 -0.44 -7.90 12.94
N ARG A 58 -0.17 -8.41 11.75
CA ARG A 58 0.10 -9.83 11.58
C ARG A 58 0.78 -10.10 10.25
N TYR A 59 1.33 -11.29 10.16
CA TYR A 59 1.93 -11.84 8.96
C TYR A 59 1.22 -13.15 8.63
N GLU A 60 0.90 -13.33 7.36
CA GLU A 60 0.25 -14.55 6.89
C GLU A 60 0.84 -14.98 5.56
N TYR A 61 1.00 -16.29 5.37
CA TYR A 61 1.47 -16.86 4.12
C TYR A 61 0.45 -17.90 3.66
N GLU A 62 -0.01 -17.78 2.41
CA GLU A 62 -0.96 -18.72 1.85
C GLU A 62 -0.76 -18.82 0.33
N ASP A 63 -0.49 -20.02 -0.16
CA ASP A 63 -0.40 -20.33 -1.60
C ASP A 63 0.53 -19.38 -2.36
N GLY A 64 1.66 -19.04 -1.76
CA GLY A 64 2.62 -18.13 -2.37
C GLY A 64 2.34 -16.66 -2.10
N TRP A 65 1.19 -16.34 -1.52
CA TRP A 65 0.86 -14.99 -1.12
C TRP A 65 1.41 -14.69 0.25
N VAL A 66 1.98 -13.51 0.40
CA VAL A 66 2.39 -12.95 1.70
C VAL A 66 1.50 -11.76 1.98
N LEU A 67 0.86 -11.78 3.14
CA LEU A 67 0.08 -10.65 3.65
C LEU A 67 0.75 -10.14 4.91
N ILE A 68 1.06 -8.85 4.92
CA ILE A 68 1.57 -8.17 6.10
C ILE A 68 0.60 -7.05 6.43
N ILE A 69 0.09 -7.05 7.65
CA ILE A 69 -0.75 -5.95 8.13
C ILE A 69 0.01 -5.24 9.24
N LEU A 70 0.27 -3.96 9.02
CA LEU A 70 0.92 -3.10 9.99
C LEU A 70 -0.08 -2.09 10.51
N ARG A 71 0.14 -1.63 11.74
CA ARG A 71 -0.63 -0.52 12.29
C ARG A 71 0.23 0.73 12.15
N ILE A 72 -0.28 1.73 11.44
CA ILE A 72 0.44 2.98 11.23
C ILE A 72 -0.30 4.13 11.91
N PRO A 73 0.43 5.15 12.39
CA PRO A 73 -0.21 6.30 13.00
C PRO A 73 -1.11 7.03 12.02
N TYR A 74 -2.24 7.51 12.52
CA TYR A 74 -3.17 8.30 11.74
C TYR A 74 -3.66 9.48 12.55
N VAL A 75 -3.49 10.69 12.03
CA VAL A 75 -3.92 11.92 12.68
C VAL A 75 -5.07 12.51 11.88
N ARG A 76 -6.27 12.48 12.46
CA ARG A 76 -7.48 12.95 11.80
C ARG A 76 -7.50 14.46 11.63
N GLU A 77 -7.06 15.17 12.66
CA GLU A 77 -7.05 16.64 12.66
C GLU A 77 -5.77 17.12 13.29
N VAL A 78 -5.17 18.14 12.66
CA VAL A 78 -3.92 18.73 13.14
C VAL A 78 -4.10 19.37 14.52
N ARG A 79 -5.32 19.78 14.86
CA ARG A 79 -5.64 20.44 16.12
C ARG A 79 -6.19 19.52 17.21
N SER A 80 -6.28 18.25 16.92
CA SER A 80 -6.83 17.30 17.88
C SER A 80 -5.83 17.04 18.99
N HIS A 81 -6.28 17.16 20.23
CA HIS A 81 -5.49 16.78 21.40
C HIS A 81 -5.69 15.32 21.75
N THR A 82 -6.47 14.59 20.95
CA THR A 82 -6.69 13.17 21.19
C THR A 82 -5.42 12.38 20.87
N PRO A 83 -5.18 11.28 21.59
CA PRO A 83 -4.07 10.39 21.28
C PRO A 83 -4.13 9.95 19.83
N HIS A 84 -2.98 9.75 19.23
CA HIS A 84 -2.90 9.24 17.88
C HIS A 84 -3.61 7.89 17.79
N THR A 85 -4.52 7.77 16.85
CA THR A 85 -5.06 6.46 16.52
C THR A 85 -4.16 5.79 15.50
N THR A 86 -4.32 4.49 15.33
CA THR A 86 -3.61 3.74 14.29
C THR A 86 -4.62 3.12 13.33
N ILE A 87 -4.18 2.92 12.11
CA ILE A 87 -4.99 2.31 11.05
C ILE A 87 -4.19 1.19 10.39
N PRO A 88 -4.87 0.20 9.80
CA PRO A 88 -4.16 -0.87 9.09
C PRO A 88 -3.57 -0.37 7.77
N LEU A 89 -2.35 -0.81 7.50
CA LEU A 89 -1.74 -0.75 6.19
C LEU A 89 -1.46 -2.19 5.77
N GLY A 90 -2.03 -2.61 4.65
CA GLY A 90 -1.81 -3.95 4.13
C GLY A 90 -0.73 -3.95 3.07
N ILE A 91 0.16 -4.94 3.12
CA ILE A 91 1.18 -5.18 2.12
C ILE A 91 0.98 -6.59 1.61
N ILE A 92 0.76 -6.75 0.32
CA ILE A 92 0.45 -8.04 -0.31
C ILE A 92 1.50 -8.29 -1.38
N ILE A 93 2.17 -9.44 -1.29
CA ILE A 93 3.28 -9.77 -2.18
C ILE A 93 3.14 -11.20 -2.69
N LYS A 94 3.34 -11.39 -3.98
CA LYS A 94 3.48 -12.71 -4.60
C LYS A 94 4.26 -12.54 -5.90
N LYS A 95 5.44 -13.18 -6.00
CA LYS A 95 6.29 -13.08 -7.19
C LYS A 95 6.41 -11.64 -7.69
N ASP A 96 5.74 -11.36 -8.82
CA ASP A 96 5.81 -10.07 -9.50
C ASP A 96 4.70 -9.11 -9.08
N VAL A 97 3.96 -9.43 -8.02
CA VAL A 97 2.87 -8.60 -7.52
C VAL A 97 3.27 -7.98 -6.19
N CYS A 98 3.18 -6.67 -6.10
CA CYS A 98 3.40 -5.94 -4.84
C CYS A 98 2.32 -4.88 -4.73
N VAL A 99 1.45 -5.02 -3.75
CA VAL A 99 0.32 -4.12 -3.54
C VAL A 99 0.32 -3.62 -2.10
N THR A 100 0.13 -2.32 -1.93
CA THR A 100 -0.15 -1.77 -0.61
C THR A 100 -1.56 -1.21 -0.61
N ILE A 101 -2.29 -1.46 0.47
CA ILE A 101 -3.67 -1.00 0.62
C ILE A 101 -3.79 -0.23 1.92
N CYS A 102 -4.27 1.00 1.83
CA CYS A 102 -4.64 1.79 3.00
C CYS A 102 -6.02 2.37 2.75
N ASN A 103 -6.95 2.16 3.68
CA ASN A 103 -8.32 2.63 3.51
C ASN A 103 -8.51 4.09 3.92
N TYR A 104 -7.42 4.78 4.25
CA TYR A 104 -7.43 6.18 4.66
C TYR A 104 -6.31 6.92 3.95
N GLU A 105 -6.53 8.19 3.64
CA GLU A 105 -5.45 9.03 3.17
C GLU A 105 -4.55 9.39 4.34
N THR A 106 -3.25 9.25 4.17
CA THR A 106 -2.30 9.50 5.23
C THR A 106 -1.07 10.21 4.69
N ASN A 107 -0.63 11.21 5.42
CA ASN A 107 0.60 11.94 5.08
C ASN A 107 1.83 11.05 5.14
N MET A 108 1.79 9.98 5.92
CA MET A 108 2.90 9.05 6.03
C MET A 108 3.30 8.46 4.68
N MET A 109 2.31 8.05 3.87
CA MET A 109 2.60 7.52 2.54
C MET A 109 3.11 8.60 1.59
N ILE A 110 2.53 9.79 1.67
CA ILE A 110 2.96 10.92 0.85
C ILE A 110 4.40 11.29 1.20
N ASP A 111 4.71 11.36 2.48
CA ASP A 111 6.05 11.71 2.96
C ASP A 111 7.06 10.64 2.56
N PHE A 112 6.70 9.37 2.65
CA PHE A 112 7.56 8.27 2.22
C PHE A 112 7.89 8.37 0.74
N ILE A 113 6.89 8.59 -0.10
CA ILE A 113 7.07 8.70 -1.54
C ILE A 113 7.97 9.90 -1.87
N THR A 114 7.68 11.05 -1.26
CA THR A 114 8.45 12.26 -1.47
C THR A 114 9.91 12.06 -1.07
N TYR A 115 10.13 11.43 0.07
CA TYR A 115 11.49 11.14 0.55
C TYR A 115 12.23 10.22 -0.41
N GLN A 116 11.58 9.15 -0.89
CA GLN A 116 12.21 8.21 -1.79
C GLN A 116 12.56 8.87 -3.14
N GLN A 117 11.71 9.73 -3.64
CA GLN A 117 11.99 10.45 -4.89
C GLN A 117 13.18 11.37 -4.75
N LYS A 118 13.29 12.08 -3.65
CA LYS A 118 14.44 12.95 -3.38
C LYS A 118 15.73 12.14 -3.22
N ARG A 119 15.64 11.02 -2.53
CA ARG A 119 16.79 10.16 -2.31
C ARG A 119 17.31 9.58 -3.62
N ASP A 120 16.41 9.14 -4.50
CA ASP A 120 16.78 8.55 -5.77
C ASP A 120 17.50 9.56 -6.66
N VAL A 121 17.10 10.82 -6.60
CA VAL A 121 17.78 11.89 -7.34
C VAL A 121 19.16 12.16 -6.75
N GLY A 122 19.29 12.04 -5.43
CA GLY A 122 20.56 12.31 -4.75
C GLY A 122 21.58 11.18 -4.78
N PHE A 123 21.13 9.95 -5.06
CA PHE A 123 22.00 8.77 -5.08
C PHE A 123 21.96 8.13 -6.44
N THR A 124 22.87 8.56 -7.27
CA THR A 124 22.93 8.05 -8.63
C THR A 124 23.96 6.95 -8.80
N ASP A 125 24.62 6.52 -7.72
CA ASP A 125 25.60 5.50 -7.82
C ASP A 125 25.31 4.21 -7.40
N ASN A 126 25.71 3.78 -7.69
CA ASN A 126 25.86 2.79 -7.47
C ASN A 126 26.15 1.86 -7.32
#